data_2602941a5151db5d2ce8cb2392962360
#
_entry.id   2602941a5151db5d2ce8cb2392962360
#
_cell.length_a   1.000
_cell.length_b   1.000
_cell.length_c   1.000
_cell.angle_alpha   90.00
_cell.angle_beta   90.00
_cell.angle_gamma   90.00
#
_symmetry.space_group_name_H-M   'P 1'
#
loop_
_entity.id
_entity.type
_entity.pdbx_description
1 polymer ?
#
loop_
_entity_poly.entity_id
_entity_poly.type
_entity_poly.pdbx_seq_one_letter_code
_entity_poly.pdbx_strand_id
1 'polypeptide(L)'
;MEVARIYNETGHYTEYPAGSKMYNDFWSEQYRRCKEGYTVGEYRITGDHYFFINFYRMETINEGTRGGGGRTQRFPSFLAKQYEFFHYVEMAELLKKDICILKARGLGLSEIVAGLAVRPYITNKGYRSLLTCADSTKLEPLKNKCWLQLNWLDMNTNGGMRHLRQKKNNADTKRASQVTADGVEYG
;
A
#
# COMPACT_ATOMS: atom_id res chain seq x y z
N MET A 1 -8.86 8.95 7.77
CA MET A 1 -8.00 8.37 8.84
C MET A 1 -8.79 7.68 9.97
N GLU A 2 -10.06 7.45 9.77
CA GLU A 2 -10.92 6.83 10.80
C GLU A 2 -10.47 5.42 11.16
N VAL A 3 -10.26 4.58 10.16
CA VAL A 3 -9.91 3.16 10.33
C VAL A 3 -8.48 3.00 10.89
N ALA A 4 -7.54 3.85 10.44
CA ALA A 4 -6.18 3.89 11.00
C ALA A 4 -6.17 4.34 12.47
N ARG A 5 -7.07 5.25 12.86
CA ARG A 5 -7.22 5.68 14.25
C ARG A 5 -7.74 4.53 15.11
N ILE A 6 -8.78 3.84 14.67
CA ILE A 6 -9.30 2.66 15.37
C ILE A 6 -8.17 1.64 15.58
N TYR A 7 -7.41 1.34 14.53
CA TYR A 7 -6.29 0.40 14.64
C TYR A 7 -5.22 0.86 15.65
N ASN A 8 -4.86 2.15 15.66
CA ASN A 8 -3.88 2.68 16.61
C ASN A 8 -4.36 2.60 18.06
N GLU A 9 -5.67 2.71 18.29
CA GLU A 9 -6.27 2.67 19.63
C GLU A 9 -6.49 1.24 20.13
N THR A 10 -6.86 0.32 19.23
CA THR A 10 -7.34 -1.02 19.60
C THR A 10 -6.42 -2.17 19.17
N GLY A 11 -5.49 -1.92 18.25
CA GLY A 11 -4.62 -2.94 17.66
C GLY A 11 -5.30 -3.78 16.56
N HIS A 12 -6.53 -3.47 16.19
CA HIS A 12 -7.28 -4.16 15.13
C HIS A 12 -8.21 -3.21 14.39
N TYR A 13 -8.59 -3.57 13.16
CA TYR A 13 -9.43 -2.72 12.31
C TYR A 13 -10.92 -2.82 12.64
N THR A 14 -11.35 -3.93 13.21
CA THR A 14 -12.73 -4.19 13.58
C THR A 14 -12.80 -5.24 14.67
N GLU A 15 -13.79 -5.13 15.54
CA GLU A 15 -14.09 -6.10 16.61
C GLU A 15 -15.05 -7.20 16.14
N TYR A 16 -15.60 -7.08 14.94
CA TYR A 16 -16.54 -8.08 14.42
C TYR A 16 -15.84 -9.42 14.19
N PRO A 17 -16.44 -10.53 14.65
CA PRO A 17 -15.89 -11.85 14.42
C PRO A 17 -15.74 -12.16 12.94
N ALA A 18 -14.58 -12.73 12.56
CA ALA A 18 -14.30 -13.10 11.17
C ALA A 18 -15.39 -14.02 10.62
N GLY A 19 -15.85 -13.73 9.39
CA GLY A 19 -16.93 -14.47 8.74
C GLY A 19 -18.36 -14.06 9.15
N SER A 20 -18.52 -13.18 10.15
CA SER A 20 -19.84 -12.62 10.45
C SER A 20 -20.30 -11.68 9.34
N LYS A 21 -21.63 -11.46 9.25
CA LYS A 21 -22.16 -10.50 8.28
C LYS A 21 -21.55 -9.11 8.47
N MET A 22 -21.48 -8.63 9.72
CA MET A 22 -20.92 -7.30 10.03
C MET A 22 -19.44 -7.19 9.64
N TYR A 23 -18.67 -8.26 9.83
CA TYR A 23 -17.28 -8.32 9.38
C TYR A 23 -17.18 -8.22 7.85
N ASN A 24 -18.00 -8.97 7.12
CA ASN A 24 -18.01 -8.96 5.67
C ASN A 24 -18.48 -7.61 5.11
N ASP A 25 -19.51 -7.02 5.70
CA ASP A 25 -20.02 -5.69 5.33
C ASP A 25 -18.95 -4.61 5.56
N PHE A 26 -18.26 -4.65 6.71
CA PHE A 26 -17.16 -3.74 7.02
C PHE A 26 -16.06 -3.82 5.95
N TRP A 27 -15.54 -5.03 5.66
CA TRP A 27 -14.44 -5.16 4.69
C TRP A 27 -14.87 -4.87 3.26
N SER A 28 -16.10 -5.19 2.89
CA SER A 28 -16.65 -4.83 1.57
C SER A 28 -16.67 -3.31 1.37
N GLU A 29 -17.05 -2.57 2.41
CA GLU A 29 -17.00 -1.11 2.38
C GLU A 29 -15.55 -0.59 2.31
N GLN A 30 -14.59 -1.19 3.04
CA GLN A 30 -13.19 -0.81 2.94
C GLN A 30 -12.64 -1.04 1.52
N TYR A 31 -12.96 -2.19 0.90
CA TYR A 31 -12.58 -2.47 -0.48
C TYR A 31 -13.19 -1.47 -1.46
N ARG A 32 -14.46 -1.12 -1.29
CA ARG A 32 -15.14 -0.13 -2.11
C ARG A 32 -14.43 1.22 -2.00
N ARG A 33 -14.14 1.70 -0.79
CA ARG A 33 -13.41 2.97 -0.57
C ARG A 33 -12.00 2.95 -1.15
N CYS A 34 -11.30 1.82 -1.08
CA CYS A 34 -9.98 1.67 -1.71
C CYS A 34 -10.03 1.69 -3.23
N LYS A 35 -11.16 1.35 -3.85
CA LYS A 35 -11.34 1.38 -5.32
C LYS A 35 -11.87 2.72 -5.81
N GLU A 36 -12.95 3.18 -5.21
CA GLU A 36 -13.76 4.29 -5.72
C GLU A 36 -13.47 5.61 -5.02
N GLY A 37 -12.77 5.53 -3.91
CA GLY A 37 -12.58 6.68 -3.04
C GLY A 37 -13.73 6.88 -2.07
N TYR A 38 -13.66 7.99 -1.35
CA TYR A 38 -14.55 8.28 -0.23
C TYR A 38 -14.73 9.80 -0.09
N THR A 39 -15.95 10.25 0.13
CA THR A 39 -16.26 11.67 0.28
C THR A 39 -16.58 11.99 1.74
N VAL A 40 -15.99 13.04 2.28
CA VAL A 40 -16.21 13.58 3.62
C VAL A 40 -16.54 15.06 3.49
N GLY A 41 -17.79 15.43 3.72
CA GLY A 41 -18.26 16.79 3.47
C GLY A 41 -18.03 17.15 1.99
N GLU A 42 -17.30 18.23 1.73
CA GLU A 42 -16.95 18.69 0.39
C GLU A 42 -15.65 18.04 -0.17
N TYR A 43 -14.95 17.28 0.65
CA TYR A 43 -13.66 16.69 0.27
C TYR A 43 -13.82 15.27 -0.25
N ARG A 44 -13.32 15.03 -1.45
CA ARG A 44 -13.21 13.70 -2.01
C ARG A 44 -11.80 13.15 -1.75
N ILE A 45 -11.72 11.98 -1.16
CA ILE A 45 -10.47 11.22 -0.99
C ILE A 45 -10.43 10.14 -2.06
N THR A 46 -9.41 10.13 -2.90
CA THR A 46 -9.25 9.09 -3.94
C THR A 46 -9.01 7.72 -3.32
N GLY A 47 -9.27 6.64 -4.08
CA GLY A 47 -9.09 5.28 -3.57
C GLY A 47 -7.65 4.98 -3.14
N ASP A 48 -6.67 5.48 -3.90
CA ASP A 48 -5.25 5.37 -3.55
C ASP A 48 -4.91 6.12 -2.27
N HIS A 49 -5.40 7.34 -2.12
CA HIS A 49 -5.17 8.12 -0.92
C HIS A 49 -5.84 7.49 0.29
N TYR A 50 -7.08 6.99 0.13
CA TYR A 50 -7.79 6.28 1.20
C TYR A 50 -7.00 5.07 1.68
N PHE A 51 -6.53 4.23 0.76
CA PHE A 51 -5.68 3.09 1.09
C PHE A 51 -4.39 3.53 1.79
N PHE A 52 -3.71 4.54 1.26
CA PHE A 52 -2.44 5.01 1.79
C PHE A 52 -2.54 5.48 3.25
N ILE A 53 -3.54 6.28 3.59
CA ILE A 53 -3.67 6.82 4.96
C ILE A 53 -4.31 5.87 5.97
N ASN A 54 -4.96 4.78 5.53
CA ASN A 54 -5.67 3.87 6.43
C ASN A 54 -5.05 2.48 6.52
N PHE A 55 -4.34 2.02 5.49
CA PHE A 55 -3.85 0.65 5.39
C PHE A 55 -2.36 0.54 5.11
N TYR A 56 -1.72 1.58 4.58
CA TYR A 56 -0.29 1.59 4.35
C TYR A 56 0.50 1.89 5.63
N ARG A 57 1.63 1.21 5.84
CA ARG A 57 2.51 1.40 7.00
C ARG A 57 3.88 1.87 6.57
N MET A 58 4.26 3.05 7.00
CA MET A 58 5.61 3.58 6.77
C MET A 58 6.55 3.12 7.88
N GLU A 59 7.76 2.69 7.52
CA GLU A 59 8.84 2.54 8.48
C GLU A 59 9.47 3.89 8.79
N THR A 60 9.58 4.21 10.06
CA THR A 60 10.29 5.39 10.57
C THR A 60 11.41 4.97 11.51
N ILE A 61 12.53 5.68 11.42
CA ILE A 61 13.64 5.50 12.36
C ILE A 61 13.40 6.44 13.55
N ASN A 62 13.37 5.91 14.76
CA ASN A 62 13.31 6.74 15.96
C ASN A 62 14.69 7.36 16.19
N GLU A 63 14.84 8.65 15.95
CA GLU A 63 16.07 9.41 16.14
C GLU A 63 16.47 9.63 17.63
N GLY A 64 15.77 9.02 18.58
CA GLY A 64 15.85 9.35 20.02
C GLY A 64 16.80 8.51 20.88
N THR A 65 17.48 7.50 20.36
CA THR A 65 18.34 6.66 21.19
C THR A 65 19.76 6.60 20.64
N ARG A 66 20.71 7.21 21.34
CA ARG A 66 22.14 7.00 21.12
C ARG A 66 22.43 5.49 21.22
N GLY A 67 22.66 4.82 20.09
CA GLY A 67 23.17 3.45 20.09
C GLY A 67 22.25 2.35 19.55
N GLY A 68 21.09 2.65 18.96
CA GLY A 68 20.23 1.63 18.37
C GLY A 68 18.89 2.19 17.94
N GLY A 69 18.83 2.84 16.79
CA GLY A 69 17.58 3.35 16.24
C GLY A 69 16.59 2.22 15.96
N GLY A 70 15.60 2.04 16.82
CA GLY A 70 14.49 1.12 16.57
C GLY A 70 13.68 1.57 15.36
N ARG A 71 13.36 0.66 14.45
CA ARG A 71 12.42 0.93 13.37
C ARG A 71 11.01 0.79 13.94
N THR A 72 10.20 1.83 13.79
CA THR A 72 8.78 1.79 14.12
C THR A 72 7.96 1.92 12.87
N GLN A 73 6.78 1.29 12.88
CA GLN A 73 5.83 1.39 11.78
C GLN A 73 4.67 2.29 12.21
N ARG A 74 4.29 3.21 11.33
CA ARG A 74 3.15 4.11 11.56
C ARG A 74 2.34 4.31 10.28
N PHE A 75 1.08 4.69 10.44
CA PHE A 75 0.29 5.17 9.31
C PHE A 75 0.79 6.53 8.82
N PRO A 76 0.71 6.80 7.52
CA PRO A 76 1.01 8.11 6.97
C PRO A 76 0.08 9.18 7.55
N SER A 77 0.62 10.35 7.81
CA SER A 77 -0.21 11.53 8.13
C SER A 77 -0.87 12.06 6.87
N PHE A 78 -2.04 12.66 7.03
CA PHE A 78 -2.67 13.39 5.93
C PHE A 78 -1.88 14.68 5.64
N LEU A 79 -1.42 14.84 4.42
CA LEU A 79 -0.68 16.02 3.96
C LEU A 79 -1.36 16.59 2.71
N ALA A 80 -1.56 17.93 2.67
CA ALA A 80 -2.21 18.61 1.56
C ALA A 80 -1.54 18.32 0.20
N LYS A 81 -0.21 18.30 0.15
CA LYS A 81 0.54 17.97 -1.08
C LYS A 81 0.36 16.53 -1.53
N GLN A 82 0.17 15.59 -0.62
CA GLN A 82 -0.17 14.21 -0.97
C GLN A 82 -1.61 14.10 -1.47
N TYR A 83 -2.53 14.86 -0.88
CA TYR A 83 -3.90 14.95 -1.34
C TYR A 83 -3.97 15.42 -2.79
N GLU A 84 -3.32 16.53 -3.13
CA GLU A 84 -3.21 17.02 -4.51
C GLU A 84 -2.60 15.97 -5.43
N PHE A 85 -1.50 15.33 -5.00
CA PHE A 85 -0.80 14.32 -5.77
C PHE A 85 -1.70 13.13 -6.13
N PHE A 86 -2.44 12.57 -5.18
CA PHE A 86 -3.33 11.44 -5.45
C PHE A 86 -4.49 11.82 -6.38
N HIS A 87 -4.92 13.07 -6.38
CA HIS A 87 -5.90 13.56 -7.36
C HIS A 87 -5.29 13.65 -8.77
N TYR A 88 -4.03 14.06 -8.90
CA TYR A 88 -3.33 14.02 -10.18
C TYR A 88 -3.16 12.60 -10.70
N VAL A 89 -2.87 11.64 -9.84
CA VAL A 89 -2.81 10.22 -10.23
C VAL A 89 -4.16 9.76 -10.75
N GLU A 90 -5.24 9.97 -10.01
CA GLU A 90 -6.60 9.58 -10.44
C GLU A 90 -6.99 10.26 -11.76
N MET A 91 -6.69 11.54 -11.92
CA MET A 91 -6.95 12.28 -13.16
C MET A 91 -6.19 11.68 -14.35
N ALA A 92 -4.91 11.35 -14.17
CA ALA A 92 -4.10 10.75 -15.23
C ALA A 92 -4.62 9.36 -15.62
N GLU A 93 -5.03 8.54 -14.63
CA GLU A 93 -5.66 7.25 -14.89
C GLU A 93 -6.96 7.40 -15.71
N LEU A 94 -7.82 8.34 -15.34
CA LEU A 94 -9.07 8.64 -16.06
C LEU A 94 -8.81 9.12 -17.49
N LEU A 95 -7.80 9.94 -17.68
CA LEU A 95 -7.40 10.48 -18.99
C LEU A 95 -6.51 9.51 -19.81
N LYS A 96 -6.13 8.38 -19.22
CA LYS A 96 -5.16 7.42 -19.81
C LYS A 96 -3.86 8.10 -20.21
N LYS A 97 -3.29 8.90 -19.31
CA LYS A 97 -2.05 9.65 -19.49
C LYS A 97 -1.00 9.20 -18.48
N ASP A 98 0.25 9.29 -18.90
CA ASP A 98 1.39 9.10 -18.00
C ASP A 98 1.61 10.32 -17.12
N ILE A 99 2.24 10.08 -15.95
CA ILE A 99 2.63 11.14 -15.03
C ILE A 99 4.15 11.21 -14.95
N CYS A 100 4.71 12.40 -15.16
CA CYS A 100 6.11 12.70 -14.89
C CYS A 100 6.18 13.54 -13.60
N ILE A 101 6.95 13.04 -12.60
CA ILE A 101 7.05 13.67 -11.28
C ILE A 101 8.46 14.19 -11.07
N LEU A 102 8.59 15.50 -10.93
CA LEU A 102 9.82 16.15 -10.49
C LEU A 102 9.68 16.54 -9.01
N LYS A 103 10.59 16.06 -8.17
CA LYS A 103 10.51 16.26 -6.71
C LYS A 103 11.87 16.37 -6.05
N ALA A 104 11.94 17.08 -4.92
CA ALA A 104 13.10 17.08 -4.03
C ALA A 104 13.24 15.76 -3.26
N ARG A 105 14.41 15.50 -2.68
CA ARG A 105 14.64 14.37 -1.77
C ARG A 105 13.77 14.49 -0.50
N GLY A 106 13.46 13.35 0.14
CA GLY A 106 12.81 13.34 1.45
C GLY A 106 11.28 13.47 1.45
N LEU A 107 10.63 13.61 0.31
CA LEU A 107 9.17 13.80 0.23
C LEU A 107 8.34 12.51 0.33
N GLY A 108 8.96 11.38 0.66
CA GLY A 108 8.24 10.11 0.87
C GLY A 108 7.66 9.49 -0.41
N LEU A 109 8.07 9.91 -1.61
CA LEU A 109 7.50 9.41 -2.86
C LEU A 109 7.65 7.88 -3.01
N SER A 110 8.73 7.29 -2.53
CA SER A 110 8.91 5.83 -2.58
C SER A 110 7.85 5.07 -1.76
N GLU A 111 7.37 5.66 -0.67
CA GLU A 111 6.25 5.10 0.10
C GLU A 111 4.94 5.20 -0.69
N ILE A 112 4.70 6.37 -1.31
CA ILE A 112 3.52 6.58 -2.14
C ILE A 112 3.51 5.61 -3.33
N VAL A 113 4.64 5.47 -4.04
CA VAL A 113 4.76 4.53 -5.18
C VAL A 113 4.53 3.08 -4.74
N ALA A 114 5.05 2.67 -3.58
CA ALA A 114 4.76 1.35 -3.03
C ALA A 114 3.25 1.18 -2.72
N GLY A 115 2.61 2.20 -2.17
CA GLY A 115 1.15 2.21 -1.95
C GLY A 115 0.36 2.09 -3.24
N LEU A 116 0.74 2.85 -4.28
CA LEU A 116 0.14 2.80 -5.62
C LEU A 116 0.31 1.43 -6.29
N ALA A 117 1.41 0.73 -6.05
CA ALA A 117 1.63 -0.61 -6.57
C ALA A 117 0.84 -1.69 -5.80
N VAL A 118 0.70 -1.54 -4.49
CA VAL A 118 0.07 -2.54 -3.60
C VAL A 118 -1.46 -2.45 -3.63
N ARG A 119 -2.03 -1.25 -3.61
CA ARG A 119 -3.49 -1.08 -3.59
C ARG A 119 -4.21 -1.82 -4.73
N PRO A 120 -3.89 -1.56 -6.01
CA PRO A 120 -4.58 -2.24 -7.11
C PRO A 120 -4.29 -3.73 -7.15
N TYR A 121 -3.12 -4.17 -6.70
CA TYR A 121 -2.82 -5.60 -6.57
C TYR A 121 -3.78 -6.31 -5.59
N ILE A 122 -4.14 -5.66 -4.47
CA ILE A 122 -5.08 -6.20 -3.50
C ILE A 122 -6.53 -6.08 -3.97
N THR A 123 -6.89 -4.94 -4.57
CA THR A 123 -8.28 -4.63 -4.87
C THR A 123 -8.78 -5.18 -6.21
N ASN A 124 -7.87 -5.52 -7.14
CA ASN A 124 -8.24 -5.97 -8.47
C ASN A 124 -7.68 -7.37 -8.75
N LYS A 125 -8.56 -8.30 -9.11
CA LYS A 125 -8.17 -9.66 -9.46
C LYS A 125 -7.32 -9.67 -10.73
N GLY A 126 -6.17 -10.34 -10.67
CA GLY A 126 -5.26 -10.49 -11.82
C GLY A 126 -4.45 -9.23 -12.16
N TYR A 127 -4.44 -8.23 -11.29
CA TYR A 127 -3.63 -7.03 -11.49
C TYR A 127 -2.14 -7.31 -11.30
N ARG A 128 -1.32 -6.69 -12.13
CA ARG A 128 0.14 -6.77 -12.08
C ARG A 128 0.72 -5.37 -12.01
N SER A 129 1.62 -5.15 -11.05
CA SER A 129 2.38 -3.90 -10.93
C SER A 129 3.78 -4.11 -11.48
N LEU A 130 4.19 -3.31 -12.46
CA LEU A 130 5.56 -3.30 -12.99
C LEU A 130 6.33 -2.14 -12.36
N LEU A 131 7.39 -2.48 -11.63
CA LEU A 131 8.31 -1.51 -11.04
C LEU A 131 9.65 -1.60 -11.76
N THR A 132 10.10 -0.50 -12.35
CA THR A 132 11.39 -0.41 -13.03
C THR A 132 12.27 0.67 -12.43
N CYS A 133 13.58 0.49 -12.50
CA CYS A 133 14.57 1.46 -12.10
C CYS A 133 15.83 1.29 -12.94
N ALA A 134 16.60 2.36 -13.10
CA ALA A 134 17.87 2.31 -13.80
C ALA A 134 18.91 1.39 -13.13
N ASP A 135 18.76 1.13 -11.84
CA ASP A 135 19.70 0.36 -11.03
C ASP A 135 18.94 -0.55 -10.06
N SER A 136 19.31 -1.83 -10.04
CA SER A 136 18.71 -2.86 -9.16
C SER A 136 18.87 -2.52 -7.68
N THR A 137 19.97 -1.88 -7.28
CA THR A 137 20.19 -1.47 -5.88
C THR A 137 19.17 -0.45 -5.40
N LYS A 138 18.61 0.34 -6.32
CA LYS A 138 17.53 1.31 -6.02
C LYS A 138 16.14 0.69 -6.11
N LEU A 139 15.98 -0.36 -6.90
CA LEU A 139 14.71 -1.08 -7.04
C LEU A 139 14.39 -1.95 -5.82
N GLU A 140 15.40 -2.64 -5.26
CA GLU A 140 15.24 -3.54 -4.12
C GLU A 140 14.55 -2.88 -2.90
N PRO A 141 14.95 -1.69 -2.45
CA PRO A 141 14.25 -1.03 -1.34
C PRO A 141 12.77 -0.76 -1.63
N LEU A 142 12.41 -0.42 -2.87
CA LEU A 142 11.02 -0.19 -3.26
C LEU A 142 10.20 -1.50 -3.26
N LYS A 143 10.75 -2.57 -3.83
CA LYS A 143 10.15 -3.91 -3.79
C LYS A 143 9.94 -4.38 -2.35
N ASN A 144 10.95 -4.18 -1.49
CA ASN A 144 10.85 -4.55 -0.08
C ASN A 144 9.73 -3.81 0.64
N LYS A 145 9.49 -2.54 0.34
CA LYS A 145 8.34 -1.79 0.87
C LYS A 145 7.01 -2.41 0.44
N CYS A 146 6.87 -2.80 -0.82
CA CYS A 146 5.68 -3.49 -1.28
C CYS A 146 5.46 -4.81 -0.53
N TRP A 147 6.50 -5.64 -0.38
CA TRP A 147 6.42 -6.90 0.35
C TRP A 147 6.10 -6.73 1.83
N LEU A 148 6.74 -5.76 2.50
CA LEU A 148 6.44 -5.43 3.90
C LEU A 148 4.97 -5.05 4.04
N GLN A 149 4.45 -4.25 3.12
CA GLN A 149 3.06 -3.84 3.13
C GLN A 149 2.08 -5.00 2.93
N LEU A 150 2.36 -5.90 1.97
CA LEU A 150 1.55 -7.09 1.74
C LEU A 150 1.55 -8.02 2.97
N ASN A 151 2.72 -8.23 3.59
CA ASN A 151 2.85 -9.02 4.81
C ASN A 151 2.09 -8.37 5.98
N TRP A 152 2.22 -7.06 6.12
CA TRP A 152 1.48 -6.31 7.14
C TRP A 152 -0.03 -6.55 7.03
N LEU A 153 -0.59 -6.42 5.85
CA LEU A 153 -2.02 -6.61 5.61
C LEU A 153 -2.47 -8.04 5.89
N ASP A 154 -1.70 -9.04 5.46
CA ASP A 154 -1.99 -10.44 5.75
C ASP A 154 -2.05 -10.72 7.26
N MET A 155 -1.14 -10.13 8.03
CA MET A 155 -1.02 -10.38 9.47
C MET A 155 -2.03 -9.59 10.30
N ASN A 156 -2.43 -8.40 9.85
CA ASN A 156 -3.13 -7.44 10.70
C ASN A 156 -4.59 -7.17 10.28
N THR A 157 -5.08 -7.77 9.19
CA THR A 157 -6.47 -7.58 8.76
C THR A 157 -7.36 -8.79 9.04
N ASN A 158 -6.84 -9.80 9.72
CA ASN A 158 -7.55 -11.04 10.05
C ASN A 158 -8.28 -11.66 8.84
N GLY A 159 -7.65 -11.61 7.67
CA GLY A 159 -8.21 -12.09 6.40
C GLY A 159 -9.04 -11.07 5.62
N GLY A 160 -9.31 -9.89 6.19
CA GLY A 160 -10.12 -8.85 5.55
C GLY A 160 -9.49 -8.29 4.28
N MET A 161 -8.18 -8.08 4.27
CA MET A 161 -7.41 -7.70 3.08
C MET A 161 -6.39 -8.77 2.67
N ARG A 162 -6.68 -10.02 3.00
CA ARG A 162 -5.86 -11.13 2.56
C ARG A 162 -5.99 -11.31 1.05
N HIS A 163 -4.87 -11.54 0.39
CA HIS A 163 -4.83 -11.83 -1.04
C HIS A 163 -4.03 -13.11 -1.28
N LEU A 164 -4.44 -13.85 -2.29
CA LEU A 164 -3.68 -14.99 -2.76
C LEU A 164 -2.51 -14.47 -3.57
N ARG A 165 -1.32 -14.80 -3.12
CA ARG A 165 -0.07 -14.52 -3.81
C ARG A 165 0.84 -15.72 -3.72
N GLN A 166 1.75 -15.81 -4.65
CA GLN A 166 2.77 -16.84 -4.60
C GLN A 166 3.75 -16.55 -3.46
N LYS A 167 4.30 -17.59 -2.88
CA LYS A 167 5.31 -17.46 -1.84
C LYS A 167 6.51 -16.69 -2.38
N LYS A 168 6.94 -15.68 -1.65
CA LYS A 168 8.16 -14.94 -1.96
C LYS A 168 9.34 -15.91 -2.01
N ASN A 169 10.07 -15.93 -3.10
CA ASN A 169 11.31 -16.66 -3.27
C ASN A 169 12.40 -15.73 -3.83
N ASN A 170 13.61 -16.22 -4.01
CA ASN A 170 14.72 -15.42 -4.52
C ASN A 170 14.51 -14.93 -5.97
N ALA A 171 13.69 -15.61 -6.75
CA ALA A 171 13.35 -15.20 -8.10
C ALA A 171 12.43 -13.97 -8.10
N ASP A 172 11.46 -13.92 -7.16
CA ASP A 172 10.52 -12.80 -7.02
C ASP A 172 11.20 -11.48 -6.69
N THR A 173 12.42 -11.56 -6.15
CA THR A 173 13.15 -10.36 -5.73
C THR A 173 14.12 -9.84 -6.77
N LYS A 174 14.45 -10.60 -7.80
CA LYS A 174 15.59 -10.27 -8.65
C LYS A 174 15.23 -9.85 -10.08
N ARG A 175 14.21 -10.44 -10.70
CA ARG A 175 13.79 -10.08 -12.07
C ARG A 175 12.34 -10.45 -12.29
N ALA A 176 11.61 -9.58 -12.95
CA ALA A 176 10.21 -9.78 -13.31
C ALA A 176 9.99 -10.91 -14.34
N SER A 177 11.02 -11.33 -15.03
CA SER A 177 10.97 -12.34 -16.10
C SER A 177 11.70 -13.64 -15.80
N GLN A 178 12.00 -13.93 -14.53
CA GLN A 178 12.64 -15.21 -14.20
C GLN A 178 11.61 -16.32 -14.05
N VAL A 179 11.82 -17.39 -14.79
CA VAL A 179 11.14 -18.65 -14.61
C VAL A 179 11.80 -19.38 -13.42
N THR A 180 11.02 -19.78 -12.42
CA THR A 180 11.53 -20.58 -11.30
C THR A 180 11.88 -22.00 -11.76
N ALA A 181 12.61 -22.76 -10.92
CA ALA A 181 12.90 -24.17 -11.17
C ALA A 181 11.64 -25.01 -11.42
N ASP A 182 10.49 -24.56 -10.95
CA ASP A 182 9.17 -25.18 -11.12
C ASP A 182 8.47 -24.76 -12.43
N GLY A 183 9.13 -24.00 -13.29
CA GLY A 183 8.58 -23.52 -14.57
C GLY A 183 7.53 -22.43 -14.46
N VAL A 184 7.38 -21.81 -13.31
CA VAL A 184 6.42 -20.72 -13.08
C VAL A 184 7.09 -19.37 -13.36
N GLU A 185 6.52 -18.63 -14.31
CA GLU A 185 6.95 -17.27 -14.66
C GLU A 185 6.30 -16.26 -13.73
N TYR A 186 7.12 -15.44 -13.06
CA TYR A 186 6.69 -14.34 -12.22
C TYR A 186 6.93 -13.03 -12.95
N GLY A 187 5.88 -12.28 -13.16
CA GLY A 187 5.92 -10.94 -13.74
C GLY A 187 5.46 -9.88 -12.76
#